data_c96f4387630d9d4ab86144b605e14b83
#
_entry.id   c96f4387630d9d4ab86144b605e14b83
#
_cell.length_a   1.000
_cell.length_b   1.000
_cell.length_c   1.000
_cell.angle_alpha   90.00
_cell.angle_beta   90.00
_cell.angle_gamma   90.00
#
_symmetry.space_group_name_H-M   'P 1'
#
loop_
_entity.id
_entity.type
_entity.pdbx_description
1 polymer ?
#
loop_
_entity_poly.entity_id
_entity_poly.type
_entity_poly.pdbx_seq_one_letter_code
_entity_poly.pdbx_strand_id
1 'polypeptide(L)'
;MDHNLEKLKEHKIIGRLVDWKRLEDILNNHDITLLDILGKGHRGVVFKGVYNNREVAIKVPRVDAKNTIYQEGCILKEVNALNIGPKLYTFSRDFLIMEYIEGITLKNYISRGDINKEEYLNIVKEVLKQCVRLDIHGIDHGEIQGGKHIVISGSPIKVYIIDFGSAKIGRTPRNFTSAVSLFFGKSYIANRTCEILGVTKIELERIREFVRNYKRYIVKK
;
A
#
# COMPACT_ATOMS: atom_id res chain seq x y z
N MET A 1 -31.85 -9.55 6.58
CA MET A 1 -30.78 -8.61 7.00
C MET A 1 -29.52 -9.41 7.13
N ASP A 2 -28.45 -8.93 6.55
CA ASP A 2 -27.14 -9.63 6.61
C ASP A 2 -26.59 -9.50 8.04
N HIS A 3 -26.62 -10.62 8.79
CA HIS A 3 -26.15 -10.68 10.19
C HIS A 3 -24.69 -10.17 10.33
N ASN A 4 -23.90 -10.31 9.28
CA ASN A 4 -22.54 -9.85 9.27
C ASN A 4 -22.45 -8.31 9.18
N LEU A 5 -23.30 -7.68 8.40
CA LEU A 5 -23.34 -6.21 8.28
C LEU A 5 -23.69 -5.55 9.62
N GLU A 6 -24.65 -6.11 10.37
CA GLU A 6 -25.00 -5.58 11.70
C GLU A 6 -23.83 -5.70 12.68
N LYS A 7 -23.11 -6.83 12.69
CA LYS A 7 -21.91 -7.00 13.50
C LYS A 7 -20.82 -5.97 13.18
N LEU A 8 -20.65 -5.63 11.89
CA LEU A 8 -19.69 -4.60 11.48
C LEU A 8 -20.11 -3.20 11.93
N LYS A 9 -21.39 -2.87 11.90
CA LYS A 9 -21.96 -1.62 12.41
C LYS A 9 -21.77 -1.44 13.91
N GLU A 10 -21.93 -2.53 14.66
CA GLU A 10 -21.75 -2.53 16.12
C GLU A 10 -20.29 -2.43 16.57
N HIS A 11 -19.34 -2.54 15.64
CA HIS A 11 -17.92 -2.43 15.99
C HIS A 11 -17.61 -1.08 16.61
N LYS A 12 -17.13 -1.09 17.86
CA LYS A 12 -16.97 0.07 18.76
C LYS A 12 -16.31 1.32 18.14
N ILE A 13 -15.35 1.11 17.25
CA ILE A 13 -14.61 2.20 16.59
C ILE A 13 -15.17 2.43 15.18
N ILE A 14 -15.25 1.39 14.36
CA ILE A 14 -15.62 1.50 12.93
C ILE A 14 -17.07 1.95 12.76
N GLY A 15 -17.98 1.51 13.62
CA GLY A 15 -19.38 1.89 13.59
C GLY A 15 -19.64 3.41 13.60
N ARG A 16 -18.71 4.18 14.21
CA ARG A 16 -18.79 5.64 14.29
C ARG A 16 -18.04 6.37 13.15
N LEU A 17 -17.29 5.67 12.35
CA LEU A 17 -16.41 6.24 11.32
C LEU A 17 -16.98 6.12 9.92
N VAL A 18 -18.05 5.35 9.74
CA VAL A 18 -18.63 5.03 8.44
C VAL A 18 -20.06 5.58 8.36
N ASP A 19 -20.41 6.21 7.24
CA ASP A 19 -21.81 6.50 6.88
C ASP A 19 -22.46 5.20 6.39
N TRP A 20 -23.06 4.47 7.33
CA TRP A 20 -23.62 3.13 7.06
C TRP A 20 -24.81 3.18 6.10
N LYS A 21 -25.65 4.23 6.17
CA LYS A 21 -26.78 4.38 5.25
C LYS A 21 -26.29 4.48 3.81
N ARG A 22 -25.31 5.34 3.58
CA ARG A 22 -24.70 5.50 2.26
C ARG A 22 -23.96 4.24 1.80
N LEU A 23 -23.29 3.55 2.72
CA LEU A 23 -22.60 2.29 2.41
C LEU A 23 -23.60 1.20 2.02
N GLU A 24 -24.74 1.06 2.72
CA GLU A 24 -25.79 0.11 2.36
C GLU A 24 -26.35 0.37 0.95
N ASP A 25 -26.60 1.63 0.60
CA ASP A 25 -27.02 1.99 -0.75
C ASP A 25 -25.99 1.55 -1.80
N ILE A 26 -24.70 1.71 -1.51
CA ILE A 26 -23.60 1.25 -2.39
C ILE A 26 -23.58 -0.28 -2.51
N LEU A 27 -23.66 -0.99 -1.38
CA LEU A 27 -23.65 -2.45 -1.35
C LEU A 27 -24.79 -3.02 -2.19
N ASN A 28 -26.01 -2.51 -2.02
CA ASN A 28 -27.19 -2.95 -2.75
C ASN A 28 -27.10 -2.63 -4.25
N ASN A 29 -26.66 -1.40 -4.61
CA ASN A 29 -26.60 -0.99 -6.01
C ASN A 29 -25.50 -1.69 -6.82
N HIS A 30 -24.49 -2.25 -6.16
CA HIS A 30 -23.34 -2.89 -6.80
C HIS A 30 -23.23 -4.40 -6.52
N ASP A 31 -24.20 -4.99 -5.85
CA ASP A 31 -24.21 -6.41 -5.44
C ASP A 31 -22.92 -6.81 -4.68
N ILE A 32 -22.64 -6.03 -3.64
CA ILE A 32 -21.44 -6.21 -2.81
C ILE A 32 -21.85 -6.80 -1.46
N THR A 33 -21.16 -7.83 -1.03
CA THR A 33 -21.29 -8.38 0.33
C THR A 33 -20.03 -8.06 1.14
N LEU A 34 -20.20 -7.45 2.33
CA LEU A 34 -19.09 -7.25 3.27
C LEU A 34 -18.83 -8.50 4.11
N LEU A 35 -17.56 -8.85 4.28
CA LEU A 35 -17.13 -10.02 5.05
C LEU A 35 -16.46 -9.64 6.37
N ASP A 36 -15.50 -8.70 6.35
CA ASP A 36 -14.71 -8.36 7.53
C ASP A 36 -14.10 -6.95 7.43
N ILE A 37 -13.55 -6.45 8.53
CA ILE A 37 -12.78 -5.20 8.57
C ILE A 37 -11.30 -5.52 8.36
N LEU A 38 -10.71 -5.01 7.28
CA LEU A 38 -9.28 -5.14 7.01
C LEU A 38 -8.47 -4.09 7.76
N GLY A 39 -9.03 -2.90 7.97
CA GLY A 39 -8.33 -1.87 8.72
C GLY A 39 -8.95 -0.49 8.66
N LYS A 40 -8.41 0.38 9.51
CA LYS A 40 -8.73 1.79 9.58
C LYS A 40 -7.51 2.61 9.20
N GLY A 41 -7.63 3.36 8.10
CA GLY A 41 -6.63 4.35 7.68
C GLY A 41 -6.92 5.75 8.23
N HIS A 42 -6.10 6.71 7.84
CA HIS A 42 -6.28 8.12 8.21
C HIS A 42 -7.57 8.72 7.65
N ARG A 43 -7.97 8.34 6.44
CA ARG A 43 -9.08 8.95 5.68
C ARG A 43 -10.16 7.98 5.27
N GLY A 44 -9.96 6.69 5.44
CA GLY A 44 -10.91 5.66 5.04
C GLY A 44 -10.87 4.44 5.94
N VAL A 45 -11.93 3.65 5.85
CA VAL A 45 -12.04 2.31 6.41
C VAL A 45 -11.99 1.33 5.25
N VAL A 46 -11.27 0.23 5.43
CA VAL A 46 -11.13 -0.82 4.41
C VAL A 46 -11.79 -2.09 4.93
N PHE A 47 -12.70 -2.61 4.13
CA PHE A 47 -13.39 -3.87 4.38
C PHE A 47 -12.93 -4.95 3.39
N LYS A 48 -12.95 -6.19 3.82
CA LYS A 48 -12.97 -7.35 2.95
C LYS A 48 -14.41 -7.58 2.51
N GLY A 49 -14.62 -7.91 1.25
CA GLY A 49 -15.95 -8.24 0.75
C GLY A 49 -15.88 -9.09 -0.51
N VAL A 50 -17.05 -9.35 -1.09
CA VAL A 50 -17.23 -10.03 -2.38
C VAL A 50 -17.87 -9.07 -3.36
N TYR A 51 -17.30 -8.99 -4.55
CA TYR A 51 -17.80 -8.22 -5.70
C TYR A 51 -17.59 -9.03 -6.98
N ASN A 52 -18.64 -9.24 -7.76
CA ASN A 52 -18.59 -10.09 -8.97
C ASN A 52 -17.94 -11.47 -8.72
N ASN A 53 -18.35 -12.17 -7.67
CA ASN A 53 -17.85 -13.48 -7.23
C ASN A 53 -16.33 -13.52 -6.93
N ARG A 54 -15.74 -12.39 -6.52
CA ARG A 54 -14.32 -12.29 -6.17
C ARG A 54 -14.16 -11.62 -4.82
N GLU A 55 -13.21 -12.09 -4.04
CA GLU A 55 -12.79 -11.38 -2.84
C GLU A 55 -12.10 -10.05 -3.23
N VAL A 56 -12.54 -8.99 -2.58
CA VAL A 56 -12.08 -7.62 -2.84
C VAL A 56 -11.80 -6.86 -1.55
N ALA A 57 -10.98 -5.82 -1.66
CA ALA A 57 -10.86 -4.79 -0.65
C ALA A 57 -11.73 -3.59 -1.05
N ILE A 58 -12.59 -3.15 -0.13
CA ILE A 58 -13.52 -2.06 -0.34
C ILE A 58 -13.15 -0.93 0.63
N LYS A 59 -12.67 0.18 0.10
CA LYS A 59 -12.32 1.36 0.88
C LYS A 59 -13.42 2.40 0.79
N VAL A 60 -13.89 2.87 1.95
CA VAL A 60 -14.90 3.93 2.05
C VAL A 60 -14.36 5.10 2.86
N PRO A 61 -14.84 6.34 2.62
CA PRO A 61 -14.38 7.50 3.36
C PRO A 61 -14.84 7.44 4.81
N ARG A 62 -14.04 7.99 5.71
CA ARG A 62 -14.47 8.25 7.08
C ARG A 62 -15.26 9.54 7.16
N VAL A 63 -16.30 9.55 8.01
CA VAL A 63 -17.15 10.73 8.24
C VAL A 63 -16.43 11.88 8.94
N ASP A 64 -15.35 11.56 9.68
CA ASP A 64 -14.56 12.52 10.47
C ASP A 64 -13.27 12.98 9.77
N ALA A 65 -13.10 12.67 8.48
CA ALA A 65 -11.88 12.98 7.73
C ALA A 65 -12.19 13.56 6.33
N LYS A 66 -11.21 14.25 5.75
CA LYS A 66 -11.32 14.72 4.37
C LYS A 66 -11.44 13.53 3.42
N ASN A 67 -12.51 13.50 2.64
CA ASN A 67 -12.69 12.46 1.63
C ASN A 67 -11.70 12.63 0.46
N THR A 68 -10.89 11.61 0.21
CA THR A 68 -9.91 11.55 -0.89
C THR A 68 -10.06 10.30 -1.74
N ILE A 69 -11.17 9.55 -1.59
CA ILE A 69 -11.39 8.25 -2.25
C ILE A 69 -11.32 8.38 -3.77
N TYR A 70 -12.00 9.38 -4.34
CA TYR A 70 -11.98 9.60 -5.79
C TYR A 70 -10.57 9.88 -6.32
N GLN A 71 -9.82 10.74 -5.63
CA GLN A 71 -8.44 11.05 -5.99
C GLN A 71 -7.54 9.81 -5.90
N GLU A 72 -7.70 9.01 -4.85
CA GLU A 72 -6.97 7.75 -4.69
C GLU A 72 -7.28 6.77 -5.83
N GLY A 73 -8.56 6.65 -6.22
CA GLY A 73 -8.98 5.82 -7.36
C GLY A 73 -8.35 6.27 -8.68
N CYS A 74 -8.31 7.58 -8.95
CA CYS A 74 -7.62 8.13 -10.12
C CYS A 74 -6.12 7.78 -10.11
N ILE A 75 -5.45 7.96 -8.98
CA ILE A 75 -4.02 7.63 -8.85
C ILE A 75 -3.79 6.13 -9.00
N LEU A 76 -4.61 5.28 -8.38
CA LEU A 76 -4.48 3.84 -8.48
C LEU A 76 -4.66 3.35 -9.92
N LYS A 77 -5.52 3.99 -10.72
CA LYS A 77 -5.67 3.71 -12.16
C LYS A 77 -4.36 3.95 -12.91
N GLU A 78 -3.70 5.09 -12.67
CA GLU A 78 -2.38 5.39 -13.27
C GLU A 78 -1.31 4.41 -12.80
N VAL A 79 -1.29 4.08 -11.51
CA VAL A 79 -0.36 3.14 -10.89
C VAL A 79 -0.53 1.72 -11.46
N ASN A 80 -1.76 1.29 -11.73
CA ASN A 80 -2.04 0.00 -12.36
C ASN A 80 -1.52 -0.09 -13.80
N ALA A 81 -1.48 1.02 -14.55
CA ALA A 81 -0.84 1.05 -15.88
C ALA A 81 0.67 0.77 -15.80
N LEU A 82 1.29 0.94 -14.63
CA LEU A 82 2.68 0.61 -14.35
C LEU A 82 2.86 -0.81 -13.78
N ASN A 83 1.82 -1.61 -13.71
CA ASN A 83 1.79 -2.91 -13.02
C ASN A 83 2.23 -2.81 -11.54
N ILE A 84 1.75 -1.80 -10.83
CA ILE A 84 2.00 -1.56 -9.41
C ILE A 84 0.67 -1.49 -8.67
N GLY A 85 0.68 -1.89 -7.38
CA GLY A 85 -0.48 -1.84 -6.49
C GLY A 85 -1.51 -2.95 -6.72
N PRO A 86 -2.58 -2.97 -5.92
CA PRO A 86 -3.71 -3.85 -6.12
C PRO A 86 -4.45 -3.46 -7.40
N LYS A 87 -5.02 -4.44 -8.10
CA LYS A 87 -5.82 -4.18 -9.30
C LYS A 87 -7.06 -3.37 -8.91
N LEU A 88 -7.28 -2.23 -9.58
CA LEU A 88 -8.49 -1.43 -9.45
C LEU A 88 -9.64 -2.10 -10.22
N TYR A 89 -10.79 -2.24 -9.59
CA TYR A 89 -12.01 -2.72 -10.26
C TYR A 89 -12.94 -1.57 -10.61
N THR A 90 -13.33 -0.76 -9.61
CA THR A 90 -14.16 0.43 -9.83
C THR A 90 -14.01 1.40 -8.65
N PHE A 91 -14.39 2.65 -8.85
CA PHE A 91 -14.38 3.66 -7.80
C PHE A 91 -15.35 4.81 -8.10
N SER A 92 -15.73 5.49 -7.04
CA SER A 92 -16.51 6.71 -7.07
C SER A 92 -16.00 7.71 -6.03
N ARG A 93 -16.78 8.71 -5.68
CA ARG A 93 -16.48 9.58 -4.53
C ARG A 93 -16.71 8.90 -3.18
N ASP A 94 -17.45 7.80 -3.16
CA ASP A 94 -17.96 7.18 -1.95
C ASP A 94 -17.32 5.84 -1.65
N PHE A 95 -16.68 5.22 -2.64
CA PHE A 95 -16.02 3.94 -2.48
C PHE A 95 -14.92 3.73 -3.51
N LEU A 96 -14.02 2.82 -3.18
CA LEU A 96 -12.96 2.30 -4.03
C LEU A 96 -12.92 0.78 -3.85
N ILE A 97 -13.14 0.03 -4.95
CA ILE A 97 -13.08 -1.44 -4.96
C ILE A 97 -11.84 -1.86 -5.71
N MET A 98 -11.00 -2.64 -5.04
CA MET A 98 -9.73 -3.12 -5.55
C MET A 98 -9.47 -4.56 -5.14
N GLU A 99 -8.49 -5.18 -5.74
CA GLU A 99 -8.02 -6.52 -5.41
C GLU A 99 -7.70 -6.64 -3.91
N TYR A 100 -8.23 -7.69 -3.29
CA TYR A 100 -7.81 -8.08 -1.96
C TYR A 100 -6.46 -8.80 -2.06
N ILE A 101 -5.44 -8.26 -1.43
CA ILE A 101 -4.11 -8.87 -1.36
C ILE A 101 -4.00 -9.65 -0.06
N GLU A 102 -4.10 -10.99 -0.16
CA GLU A 102 -3.81 -11.86 0.95
C GLU A 102 -2.29 -11.94 1.16
N GLY A 103 -1.82 -11.38 2.26
CA GLY A 103 -0.39 -11.29 2.52
C GLY A 103 -0.07 -10.62 3.85
N ILE A 104 1.22 -10.42 4.08
CA ILE A 104 1.70 -9.74 5.27
C ILE A 104 2.51 -8.50 4.90
N THR A 105 2.47 -7.48 5.76
CA THR A 105 3.27 -6.28 5.56
C THR A 105 4.76 -6.58 5.66
N LEU A 106 5.59 -5.83 4.94
CA LEU A 106 7.05 -5.94 5.05
C LEU A 106 7.53 -5.79 6.50
N LYS A 107 6.88 -4.90 7.27
CA LYS A 107 7.17 -4.73 8.69
C LYS A 107 7.00 -6.03 9.47
N ASN A 108 5.92 -6.77 9.23
CA ASN A 108 5.67 -8.05 9.89
C ASN A 108 6.53 -9.17 9.31
N TYR A 109 6.80 -9.15 8.00
CA TYR A 109 7.67 -10.12 7.34
C TYR A 109 9.07 -10.12 7.94
N ILE A 110 9.69 -8.94 8.09
CA ILE A 110 11.07 -8.81 8.57
C ILE A 110 11.23 -9.16 10.07
N SER A 111 10.11 -9.21 10.81
CA SER A 111 10.11 -9.63 12.21
C SER A 111 10.12 -11.15 12.40
N ARG A 112 10.04 -11.93 11.30
CA ARG A 112 10.18 -13.39 11.35
C ARG A 112 11.63 -13.78 11.64
N GLY A 113 11.82 -14.93 12.30
CA GLY A 113 13.16 -15.43 12.66
C GLY A 113 13.94 -16.05 11.50
N ASP A 114 13.22 -16.68 10.58
CA ASP A 114 13.75 -17.54 9.50
C ASP A 114 13.46 -16.92 8.11
N ILE A 115 14.26 -15.93 7.74
CA ILE A 115 14.11 -15.26 6.44
C ILE A 115 15.17 -15.79 5.48
N ASN A 116 14.75 -16.37 4.35
CA ASN A 116 15.65 -16.76 3.29
C ASN A 116 16.28 -15.51 2.64
N LYS A 117 17.62 -15.48 2.60
CA LYS A 117 18.39 -14.33 2.10
C LYS A 117 18.08 -14.00 0.64
N GLU A 118 18.01 -15.01 -0.23
CA GLU A 118 17.78 -14.81 -1.67
C GLU A 118 16.37 -14.31 -1.94
N GLU A 119 15.39 -14.90 -1.26
CA GLU A 119 14.00 -14.47 -1.33
C GLU A 119 13.86 -13.02 -0.87
N TYR A 120 14.46 -12.67 0.27
CA TYR A 120 14.40 -11.31 0.79
C TYR A 120 15.11 -10.30 -0.13
N LEU A 121 16.24 -10.67 -0.72
CA LEU A 121 16.93 -9.84 -1.72
C LEU A 121 16.01 -9.54 -2.92
N ASN A 122 15.23 -10.53 -3.37
CA ASN A 122 14.26 -10.35 -4.46
C ASN A 122 13.12 -9.42 -4.05
N ILE A 123 12.63 -9.50 -2.81
CA ILE A 123 11.63 -8.56 -2.27
C ILE A 123 12.19 -7.13 -2.29
N VAL A 124 13.39 -6.92 -1.76
CA VAL A 124 14.04 -5.59 -1.74
C VAL A 124 14.20 -5.04 -3.16
N LYS A 125 14.70 -5.85 -4.09
CA LYS A 125 14.86 -5.47 -5.51
C LYS A 125 13.52 -5.05 -6.13
N GLU A 126 12.45 -5.81 -5.88
CA GLU A 126 11.14 -5.52 -6.47
C GLU A 126 10.53 -4.23 -5.91
N VAL A 127 10.64 -4.00 -4.59
CA VAL A 127 10.22 -2.71 -4.00
C VAL A 127 10.96 -1.54 -4.64
N LEU A 128 12.29 -1.64 -4.75
CA LEU A 128 13.10 -0.58 -5.37
C LEU A 128 12.73 -0.33 -6.82
N LYS A 129 12.49 -1.39 -7.62
CA LYS A 129 12.04 -1.28 -9.01
C LYS A 129 10.68 -0.59 -9.13
N GLN A 130 9.70 -0.95 -8.28
CA GLN A 130 8.40 -0.30 -8.26
C GLN A 130 8.52 1.18 -7.88
N CYS A 131 9.34 1.52 -6.89
CA CYS A 131 9.60 2.90 -6.49
C CYS A 131 10.24 3.73 -7.61
N VAL A 132 11.18 3.16 -8.37
CA VAL A 132 11.79 3.84 -9.54
C VAL A 132 10.74 4.07 -10.64
N ARG A 133 9.87 3.09 -10.92
CA ARG A 133 8.78 3.26 -11.89
C ARG A 133 7.82 4.38 -11.49
N LEU A 134 7.45 4.46 -10.21
CA LEU A 134 6.64 5.57 -9.68
C LEU A 134 7.35 6.92 -9.84
N ASP A 135 8.65 6.99 -9.51
CA ASP A 135 9.43 8.23 -9.63
C ASP A 135 9.53 8.72 -11.09
N ILE A 136 9.78 7.81 -12.05
CA ILE A 136 9.85 8.12 -13.48
C ILE A 136 8.52 8.72 -13.98
N HIS A 137 7.40 8.24 -13.46
CA HIS A 137 6.05 8.69 -13.85
C HIS A 137 5.53 9.86 -13.02
N GLY A 138 6.38 10.46 -12.17
CA GLY A 138 6.02 11.64 -11.38
C GLY A 138 4.99 11.39 -10.28
N ILE A 139 4.81 10.13 -9.86
CA ILE A 139 3.88 9.73 -8.80
C ILE A 139 4.65 9.57 -7.50
N ASP A 140 4.38 10.40 -6.50
CA ASP A 140 4.95 10.26 -5.16
C ASP A 140 3.93 9.63 -4.22
N HIS A 141 4.21 8.42 -3.74
CA HIS A 141 3.35 7.69 -2.82
C HIS A 141 3.21 8.40 -1.46
N GLY A 142 4.30 9.00 -0.98
CA GLY A 142 4.33 9.77 0.26
C GLY A 142 4.55 8.96 1.54
N GLU A 143 4.26 7.63 1.56
CA GLU A 143 4.29 6.80 2.77
C GLU A 143 5.04 5.47 2.61
N ILE A 144 6.05 5.40 1.75
CA ILE A 144 6.88 4.18 1.59
C ILE A 144 7.64 3.83 2.88
N GLN A 145 7.99 4.85 3.67
CA GLN A 145 8.72 4.66 4.93
C GLN A 145 7.88 3.87 5.95
N GLY A 146 8.54 3.00 6.71
CA GLY A 146 7.90 2.20 7.75
C GLY A 146 7.41 0.82 7.31
N GLY A 147 7.36 0.50 6.01
CA GLY A 147 7.09 -0.84 5.48
C GLY A 147 5.67 -1.38 5.69
N LYS A 148 4.74 -0.56 6.20
CA LYS A 148 3.35 -0.95 6.44
C LYS A 148 2.50 -0.98 5.16
N HIS A 149 2.90 -0.23 4.14
CA HIS A 149 2.23 -0.14 2.84
C HIS A 149 2.92 -0.99 1.74
N ILE A 150 3.78 -1.90 2.15
CA ILE A 150 4.39 -2.90 1.29
C ILE A 150 3.90 -4.26 1.78
N VAL A 151 3.17 -4.98 0.93
CA VAL A 151 2.60 -6.29 1.24
C VAL A 151 3.30 -7.36 0.42
N ILE A 152 3.65 -8.45 1.08
CA ILE A 152 4.30 -9.64 0.52
C ILE A 152 3.25 -10.74 0.52
N SER A 153 2.99 -11.31 -0.65
CA SER A 153 1.91 -12.27 -0.87
C SER A 153 2.34 -13.42 -1.76
N GLY A 154 1.73 -14.59 -1.55
CA GLY A 154 1.76 -15.72 -2.47
C GLY A 154 3.04 -16.56 -2.46
N SER A 155 2.97 -17.62 -3.27
CA SER A 155 4.08 -18.49 -3.64
C SER A 155 3.90 -18.83 -5.12
N PRO A 156 4.71 -18.29 -6.05
CA PRO A 156 5.89 -17.46 -5.83
C PRO A 156 5.55 -16.09 -5.23
N ILE A 157 6.50 -15.53 -4.48
CA ILE A 157 6.33 -14.24 -3.81
C ILE A 157 6.10 -13.11 -4.80
N LYS A 158 5.06 -12.32 -4.49
CA LYS A 158 4.75 -11.04 -5.13
C LYS A 158 4.80 -9.92 -4.11
N VAL A 159 5.20 -8.75 -4.55
CA VAL A 159 5.31 -7.54 -3.74
C VAL A 159 4.33 -6.49 -4.25
N TYR A 160 3.52 -5.97 -3.36
CA TYR A 160 2.53 -4.94 -3.65
C TYR A 160 2.80 -3.68 -2.82
N ILE A 161 2.84 -2.53 -3.47
CA ILE A 161 2.73 -1.23 -2.80
C ILE A 161 1.24 -0.90 -2.73
N ILE A 162 0.71 -0.65 -1.55
CA ILE A 162 -0.72 -0.40 -1.30
C ILE A 162 -0.96 0.96 -0.66
N ASP A 163 -2.23 1.40 -0.63
CA ASP A 163 -2.70 2.64 0.03
C ASP A 163 -2.12 3.93 -0.58
N PHE A 164 -2.64 4.29 -1.74
CA PHE A 164 -2.29 5.51 -2.47
C PHE A 164 -3.08 6.76 -2.00
N GLY A 165 -3.75 6.71 -0.84
CA GLY A 165 -4.55 7.82 -0.31
C GLY A 165 -3.76 9.10 0.00
N SER A 166 -2.46 9.00 0.22
CA SER A 166 -1.55 10.14 0.42
C SER A 166 -0.74 10.49 -0.82
N ALA A 167 -0.87 9.71 -1.90
CA ALA A 167 -0.07 9.90 -3.10
C ALA A 167 -0.40 11.20 -3.84
N LYS A 168 0.58 11.73 -4.55
CA LYS A 168 0.48 12.98 -5.31
C LYS A 168 1.18 12.88 -6.65
N ILE A 169 0.59 13.52 -7.65
CA ILE A 169 1.19 13.76 -8.96
C ILE A 169 1.57 15.25 -9.05
N GLY A 170 2.63 15.58 -9.78
CA GLY A 170 3.04 16.96 -10.03
C GLY A 170 3.99 17.56 -8.99
N ARG A 171 4.54 16.75 -8.10
CA ARG A 171 5.68 17.10 -7.25
C ARG A 171 6.86 16.18 -7.52
N THR A 172 8.08 16.61 -7.18
CA THR A 172 9.27 15.74 -7.27
C THR A 172 9.07 14.49 -6.40
N PRO A 173 8.98 13.30 -6.98
CA PRO A 173 8.74 12.08 -6.23
C PRO A 173 9.99 11.66 -5.45
N ARG A 174 9.78 10.92 -4.36
CA ARG A 174 10.84 10.48 -3.45
C ARG A 174 10.74 9.00 -3.08
N ASN A 175 10.02 8.21 -3.87
CA ASN A 175 9.74 6.81 -3.53
C ASN A 175 11.02 5.98 -3.44
N PHE A 176 11.89 6.05 -4.44
CA PHE A 176 13.14 5.31 -4.45
C PHE A 176 14.03 5.70 -3.26
N THR A 177 14.21 6.99 -3.01
CA THR A 177 15.05 7.45 -1.88
C THR A 177 14.46 7.09 -0.52
N SER A 178 13.12 7.06 -0.41
CA SER A 178 12.41 6.60 0.79
C SER A 178 12.58 5.10 0.99
N ALA A 179 12.49 4.30 -0.09
CA ALA A 179 12.71 2.86 -0.03
C ALA A 179 14.18 2.52 0.31
N VAL A 180 15.15 3.24 -0.25
CA VAL A 180 16.56 3.06 0.15
C VAL A 180 16.76 3.41 1.62
N SER A 181 16.12 4.47 2.12
CA SER A 181 16.18 4.80 3.56
C SER A 181 15.50 3.73 4.43
N LEU A 182 14.40 3.12 3.94
CA LEU A 182 13.71 2.02 4.61
C LEU A 182 14.63 0.80 4.80
N PHE A 183 15.36 0.39 3.74
CA PHE A 183 16.19 -0.81 3.74
C PHE A 183 17.63 -0.61 4.21
N PHE A 184 18.20 0.58 4.04
CA PHE A 184 19.64 0.85 4.27
C PHE A 184 19.88 2.11 5.11
N GLY A 185 18.85 2.65 5.78
CA GLY A 185 18.98 3.77 6.70
C GLY A 185 19.39 3.37 8.12
N LYS A 186 18.64 3.93 9.12
CA LYS A 186 18.95 3.70 10.55
C LYS A 186 17.76 3.08 11.32
N SER A 187 16.72 2.61 10.62
CA SER A 187 15.53 2.02 11.26
C SER A 187 15.77 0.56 11.66
N TYR A 188 14.86 -0.01 12.46
CA TYR A 188 14.86 -1.44 12.74
C TYR A 188 14.87 -2.29 11.46
N ILE A 189 14.02 -1.92 10.48
CA ILE A 189 13.95 -2.63 9.19
C ILE A 189 15.30 -2.54 8.48
N ALA A 190 15.96 -1.37 8.46
CA ALA A 190 17.26 -1.20 7.83
C ALA A 190 18.34 -2.06 8.49
N ASN A 191 18.39 -2.10 9.81
CA ASN A 191 19.37 -2.93 10.53
C ASN A 191 19.16 -4.41 10.23
N ARG A 192 17.90 -4.89 10.31
CA ARG A 192 17.57 -6.28 9.97
C ARG A 192 17.87 -6.61 8.50
N THR A 193 17.60 -5.68 7.58
CA THR A 193 17.96 -5.85 6.16
C THR A 193 19.46 -6.05 5.98
N CYS A 194 20.26 -5.20 6.61
CA CYS A 194 21.74 -5.32 6.52
C CYS A 194 22.23 -6.63 7.12
N GLU A 195 21.67 -7.09 8.23
CA GLU A 195 21.98 -8.39 8.84
C GLU A 195 21.64 -9.56 7.91
N ILE A 196 20.40 -9.63 7.43
CA ILE A 196 19.94 -10.72 6.56
C ILE A 196 20.74 -10.79 5.26
N LEU A 197 20.98 -9.65 4.63
CA LEU A 197 21.70 -9.58 3.37
C LEU A 197 23.22 -9.62 3.52
N GLY A 198 23.75 -9.41 4.72
CA GLY A 198 25.19 -9.34 4.99
C GLY A 198 25.82 -8.08 4.38
N VAL A 199 25.12 -6.94 4.41
CA VAL A 199 25.59 -5.69 3.79
C VAL A 199 26.72 -5.06 4.61
N THR A 200 27.85 -4.80 3.98
CA THR A 200 29.04 -4.21 4.58
C THR A 200 28.97 -2.68 4.69
N LYS A 201 29.80 -2.07 5.52
CA LYS A 201 29.89 -0.59 5.61
C LYS A 201 30.28 0.05 4.28
N ILE A 202 31.17 -0.59 3.52
CA ILE A 202 31.63 -0.10 2.19
C ILE A 202 30.45 -0.08 1.20
N GLU A 203 29.64 -1.14 1.19
CA GLU A 203 28.45 -1.20 0.34
C GLU A 203 27.40 -0.16 0.74
N LEU A 204 27.19 0.09 2.04
CA LEU A 204 26.31 1.17 2.50
C LEU A 204 26.79 2.55 2.04
N GLU A 205 28.08 2.81 2.00
CA GLU A 205 28.63 4.07 1.48
C GLU A 205 28.38 4.21 -0.02
N ARG A 206 28.59 3.15 -0.80
CA ARG A 206 28.27 3.11 -2.25
C ARG A 206 26.77 3.35 -2.51
N ILE A 207 25.91 2.73 -1.72
CA ILE A 207 24.45 2.96 -1.82
C ILE A 207 24.12 4.44 -1.55
N ARG A 208 24.70 5.06 -0.53
CA ARG A 208 24.51 6.48 -0.21
C ARG A 208 24.98 7.41 -1.32
N GLU A 209 26.12 7.11 -1.94
CA GLU A 209 26.64 7.85 -3.07
C GLU A 209 25.71 7.74 -4.28
N PHE A 210 25.27 6.53 -4.61
CA PHE A 210 24.30 6.31 -5.68
C PHE A 210 23.01 7.12 -5.48
N VAL A 211 22.45 7.15 -4.27
CA VAL A 211 21.23 7.92 -3.94
C VAL A 211 21.45 9.41 -4.13
N ARG A 212 22.62 9.95 -3.77
CA ARG A 212 22.96 11.38 -4.03
C ARG A 212 22.93 11.70 -5.52
N ASN A 213 23.47 10.83 -6.34
CA ASN A 213 23.47 10.99 -7.80
C ASN A 213 22.06 10.84 -8.37
N TYR A 214 21.29 9.82 -7.96
CA TYR A 214 19.90 9.61 -8.37
C TYR A 214 19.03 10.85 -8.15
N LYS A 215 19.12 11.51 -6.99
CA LYS A 215 18.39 12.75 -6.70
C LYS A 215 18.70 13.86 -7.72
N ARG A 216 19.95 13.99 -8.16
CA ARG A 216 20.35 15.00 -9.15
C ARG A 216 19.73 14.77 -10.52
N TYR A 217 19.49 13.51 -10.90
CA TYR A 217 18.85 13.16 -12.19
C TYR A 217 17.34 13.38 -12.17
N ILE A 218 16.66 13.00 -11.10
CA ILE A 218 15.19 13.12 -11.00
C ILE A 218 14.74 14.59 -10.85
N VAL A 219 15.50 15.43 -10.15
CA VAL A 219 15.16 16.86 -9.93
C VAL A 219 15.35 17.71 -11.20
N LYS A 220 16.09 17.22 -12.20
CA LYS A 220 16.38 17.96 -13.44
C LYS A 220 15.36 17.72 -14.57
N LYS A 221 14.34 16.88 -14.35
CA LYS A 221 13.21 16.69 -15.25
C LYS A 221 11.97 17.43 -14.75
#